data_d8afbbeaa3086d9b734475911f3c6703
#
_entry.id   d8afbbeaa3086d9b734475911f3c6703
#
_cell.length_a   1.000
_cell.length_b   1.000
_cell.length_c   1.000
_cell.angle_alpha   90.00
_cell.angle_beta   90.00
_cell.angle_gamma   90.00
#
_symmetry.space_group_name_H-M   'P 1'
#
loop_
_entity.id
_entity.type
_entity.pdbx_description
1 polymer ?
#
loop_
_entity_poly.entity_id
_entity_poly.type
_entity_poly.pdbx_seq_one_letter_code
_entity_poly.pdbx_strand_id
1 'polypeptide(L)'
;MNRISKKSTVCAILCMLCCVIIFAGCGKSNENAKNQDSISYLHADFAIDMNNPKEVIGFSDHYFIAKVVKEEKVEYRDPVVVETKNGTKEVSTPYTHYTIRVIKNIKGELPTEENILLIKCGGRSKDGQMILYENDQLLVENSTYIFAACVQPDGSLLISGPNLSEIIDESKLSSKEVKEETLGKYVEMYKQEVKYDRERFEYKK
;
A
#
# COMPACT_ATOMS: atom_id res chain seq x y z
N MET A 1 -45.67 -58.51 -33.24
CA MET A 1 -44.28 -58.88 -33.53
C MET A 1 -43.51 -57.61 -33.78
N ASN A 2 -42.96 -56.97 -32.71
CA ASN A 2 -42.36 -55.64 -32.76
C ASN A 2 -40.90 -55.76 -33.12
N ARG A 3 -40.50 -55.26 -34.30
CA ARG A 3 -39.12 -55.07 -34.69
C ARG A 3 -38.59 -53.82 -33.96
N ILE A 4 -37.96 -53.99 -32.85
CA ILE A 4 -37.15 -52.93 -32.21
C ILE A 4 -35.96 -52.66 -33.13
N SER A 5 -35.91 -51.44 -33.69
CA SER A 5 -34.88 -51.00 -34.63
C SER A 5 -33.48 -51.05 -33.96
N LYS A 6 -32.55 -51.80 -34.55
CA LYS A 6 -31.13 -51.87 -34.11
C LYS A 6 -30.46 -50.50 -33.90
N LYS A 7 -31.00 -49.47 -34.55
CA LYS A 7 -30.52 -48.07 -34.41
C LYS A 7 -30.87 -47.47 -33.04
N SER A 8 -32.00 -47.84 -32.42
CA SER A 8 -32.39 -47.33 -31.11
C SER A 8 -31.53 -47.95 -29.97
N THR A 9 -31.15 -49.22 -30.12
CA THR A 9 -30.33 -49.93 -29.12
C THR A 9 -28.87 -49.40 -29.11
N VAL A 10 -28.33 -49.07 -30.29
CA VAL A 10 -26.96 -48.47 -30.41
C VAL A 10 -26.93 -47.06 -29.81
N CYS A 11 -27.98 -46.26 -29.97
CA CYS A 11 -28.07 -44.93 -29.40
C CYS A 11 -28.16 -44.99 -27.86
N ALA A 12 -28.90 -45.94 -27.30
CA ALA A 12 -29.02 -46.11 -25.85
C ALA A 12 -27.69 -46.58 -25.22
N ILE A 13 -26.94 -47.45 -25.89
CA ILE A 13 -25.61 -47.90 -25.41
C ILE A 13 -24.59 -46.77 -25.50
N LEU A 14 -24.63 -45.91 -26.54
CA LEU A 14 -23.72 -44.75 -26.71
C LEU A 14 -24.00 -43.69 -25.64
N CYS A 15 -25.26 -43.43 -25.28
CA CYS A 15 -25.60 -42.51 -24.19
C CYS A 15 -25.15 -43.03 -22.82
N MET A 16 -25.24 -44.37 -22.59
CA MET A 16 -24.81 -44.98 -21.32
C MET A 16 -23.27 -44.94 -21.15
N LEU A 17 -22.51 -45.03 -22.27
CA LEU A 17 -21.05 -44.91 -22.24
C LEU A 17 -20.59 -43.46 -21.97
N CYS A 18 -21.35 -42.45 -22.43
CA CYS A 18 -21.04 -41.05 -22.11
C CYS A 18 -21.25 -40.67 -20.64
N CYS A 19 -22.20 -41.34 -19.96
CA CYS A 19 -22.45 -41.05 -18.52
C CYS A 19 -21.36 -41.59 -17.57
N VAL A 20 -20.59 -42.58 -18.00
CA VAL A 20 -19.52 -43.17 -17.15
C VAL A 20 -18.22 -42.31 -17.16
N ILE A 21 -18.04 -41.47 -18.16
CA ILE A 21 -16.82 -40.62 -18.26
C ILE A 21 -16.92 -39.38 -17.38
N ILE A 22 -18.09 -39.02 -16.87
CA ILE A 22 -18.30 -37.79 -16.07
C ILE A 22 -17.91 -37.98 -14.58
N PHE A 23 -17.72 -39.22 -14.11
CA PHE A 23 -17.37 -39.52 -12.70
C PHE A 23 -15.87 -39.77 -12.47
N ALA A 24 -15.00 -39.72 -13.48
CA ALA A 24 -13.57 -39.87 -13.31
C ALA A 24 -12.82 -38.51 -13.18
N GLY A 25 -13.58 -37.41 -13.03
CA GLY A 25 -13.06 -36.11 -12.64
C GLY A 25 -12.91 -36.02 -11.14
N CYS A 26 -12.15 -36.92 -10.53
CA CYS A 26 -11.70 -36.77 -9.17
C CYS A 26 -10.72 -35.58 -9.15
N GLY A 27 -11.21 -34.43 -8.68
CA GLY A 27 -10.47 -33.22 -8.57
C GLY A 27 -9.17 -33.45 -7.79
N LYS A 28 -8.06 -33.37 -8.48
CA LYS A 28 -6.91 -32.74 -7.85
C LYS A 28 -7.39 -31.35 -7.46
N SER A 29 -7.64 -31.14 -6.17
CA SER A 29 -7.64 -29.83 -5.60
C SER A 29 -6.31 -29.21 -6.02
N ASN A 30 -6.35 -28.29 -7.00
CA ASN A 30 -5.26 -27.37 -7.22
C ASN A 30 -5.11 -26.60 -5.91
N GLU A 31 -4.15 -26.99 -5.11
CA GLU A 31 -3.57 -26.16 -4.03
C GLU A 31 -2.81 -24.94 -4.60
N ASN A 32 -3.16 -24.51 -5.77
CA ASN A 32 -2.95 -23.17 -6.29
C ASN A 32 -4.23 -22.35 -6.05
N ALA A 33 -4.80 -22.38 -4.83
CA ALA A 33 -5.46 -21.22 -4.32
C ALA A 33 -4.37 -20.14 -4.34
N LYS A 34 -4.39 -19.25 -5.38
CA LYS A 34 -3.72 -17.96 -5.35
C LYS A 34 -3.91 -17.45 -3.93
N ASN A 35 -2.80 -17.30 -3.20
CA ASN A 35 -2.79 -16.56 -1.96
C ASN A 35 -3.45 -15.22 -2.31
N GLN A 36 -4.73 -15.12 -1.98
CA GLN A 36 -5.42 -13.87 -1.95
C GLN A 36 -4.65 -13.11 -0.90
N ASP A 37 -3.91 -12.07 -1.32
CA ASP A 37 -2.98 -11.34 -0.45
C ASP A 37 -3.73 -10.99 0.84
N SER A 38 -3.55 -11.82 1.88
CA SER A 38 -4.16 -11.55 3.17
C SER A 38 -3.48 -10.31 3.73
N ILE A 39 -4.26 -9.29 4.02
CA ILE A 39 -3.77 -8.07 4.64
C ILE A 39 -3.86 -8.25 6.14
N SER A 40 -2.74 -8.05 6.85
CA SER A 40 -2.72 -7.85 8.30
C SER A 40 -2.58 -6.37 8.60
N TYR A 41 -3.40 -5.89 9.54
CA TYR A 41 -3.35 -4.49 9.91
C TYR A 41 -2.47 -4.25 11.13
N LEU A 42 -1.63 -3.21 11.03
CA LEU A 42 -0.91 -2.64 12.15
C LEU A 42 -1.89 -1.84 13.02
N HIS A 43 -1.84 -2.10 14.31
CA HIS A 43 -2.57 -1.30 15.29
C HIS A 43 -1.57 -0.41 16.01
N ALA A 44 -1.85 0.89 16.05
CA ALA A 44 -1.05 1.87 16.78
C ALA A 44 -1.95 2.94 17.40
N ASP A 45 -1.56 3.41 18.56
CA ASP A 45 -2.11 4.61 19.15
C ASP A 45 -1.31 5.82 18.63
N PHE A 46 -1.96 6.71 17.91
CA PHE A 46 -1.34 7.91 17.39
C PHE A 46 -1.47 9.06 18.39
N ALA A 47 -0.43 9.88 18.49
CA ALA A 47 -0.42 11.07 19.37
C ALA A 47 -1.34 12.20 18.86
N ILE A 48 -1.87 12.07 17.63
CA ILE A 48 -2.70 13.04 16.93
C ILE A 48 -3.88 12.34 16.27
N ASP A 49 -4.91 13.11 15.95
CA ASP A 49 -6.00 12.61 15.10
C ASP A 49 -5.53 12.53 13.63
N MET A 50 -5.28 11.31 13.17
CA MET A 50 -4.84 11.04 11.79
C MET A 50 -5.90 11.39 10.74
N ASN A 51 -7.16 11.64 11.12
CA ASN A 51 -8.21 12.11 10.23
C ASN A 51 -8.30 13.65 10.18
N ASN A 52 -7.56 14.35 11.02
CA ASN A 52 -7.50 15.80 11.03
C ASN A 52 -6.25 16.30 10.26
N PRO A 53 -6.39 16.77 9.01
CA PRO A 53 -5.24 17.19 8.21
C PRO A 53 -4.42 18.32 8.84
N LYS A 54 -5.03 19.18 9.66
CA LYS A 54 -4.31 20.26 10.34
C LYS A 54 -3.37 19.72 11.43
N GLU A 55 -3.78 18.66 12.11
CA GLU A 55 -2.93 17.96 13.08
C GLU A 55 -1.83 17.18 12.40
N VAL A 56 -2.18 16.45 11.33
CA VAL A 56 -1.21 15.70 10.50
C VAL A 56 -0.12 16.63 9.96
N ILE A 57 -0.49 17.76 9.36
CA ILE A 57 0.47 18.75 8.83
C ILE A 57 1.29 19.38 9.97
N GLY A 58 0.65 19.73 11.08
CA GLY A 58 1.32 20.34 12.22
C GLY A 58 2.32 19.42 12.90
N PHE A 59 2.01 18.13 12.98
CA PHE A 59 2.90 17.12 13.53
C PHE A 59 4.08 16.80 12.62
N SER A 60 3.88 16.79 11.29
CA SER A 60 4.91 16.49 10.30
C SER A 60 6.00 17.57 10.21
N ASP A 61 7.20 17.20 9.80
CA ASP A 61 8.32 18.10 9.54
C ASP A 61 8.24 18.70 8.13
N HIS A 62 7.80 17.87 7.18
CA HIS A 62 7.67 18.25 5.78
C HIS A 62 6.26 17.96 5.27
N TYR A 63 5.69 18.91 4.50
CA TYR A 63 4.45 18.75 3.75
C TYR A 63 4.72 19.17 2.31
N PHE A 64 4.61 18.25 1.36
CA PHE A 64 5.13 18.46 0.02
C PHE A 64 4.43 17.57 -1.01
N ILE A 65 4.50 17.98 -2.27
CA ILE A 65 4.04 17.18 -3.41
C ILE A 65 5.25 16.53 -4.07
N ALA A 66 5.18 15.22 -4.31
CA ALA A 66 6.21 14.49 -5.01
C ALA A 66 5.63 13.38 -5.89
N LYS A 67 6.38 13.04 -6.94
CA LYS A 67 6.13 11.86 -7.78
C LYS A 67 6.92 10.68 -7.24
N VAL A 68 6.26 9.53 -7.09
CA VAL A 68 6.93 8.26 -6.81
C VAL A 68 7.62 7.79 -8.09
N VAL A 69 8.93 7.64 -8.02
CA VAL A 69 9.73 7.20 -9.17
C VAL A 69 9.82 5.69 -9.20
N LYS A 70 10.13 5.08 -8.04
CA LYS A 70 10.36 3.64 -7.94
C LYS A 70 10.23 3.15 -6.49
N GLU A 71 9.72 1.93 -6.32
CA GLU A 71 9.89 1.13 -5.12
C GLU A 71 11.28 0.48 -5.13
N GLU A 72 12.07 0.64 -4.07
CA GLU A 72 13.45 0.17 -4.02
C GLU A 72 13.59 -1.18 -3.32
N LYS A 73 13.17 -1.25 -2.06
CA LYS A 73 13.30 -2.44 -1.21
C LYS A 73 12.34 -2.39 -0.03
N VAL A 74 12.18 -3.52 0.63
CA VAL A 74 11.55 -3.63 1.94
C VAL A 74 12.64 -3.91 2.99
N GLU A 75 12.68 -3.10 4.03
CA GLU A 75 13.49 -3.28 5.23
C GLU A 75 12.61 -3.84 6.35
N TYR A 76 13.14 -4.71 7.18
CA TYR A 76 12.39 -5.30 8.30
C TYR A 76 12.98 -4.81 9.61
N ARG A 77 12.14 -4.10 10.40
CA ARG A 77 12.52 -3.51 11.69
C ARG A 77 11.77 -4.14 12.84
N ASP A 78 12.23 -3.90 14.05
CA ASP A 78 11.55 -4.25 15.31
C ASP A 78 11.16 -5.73 15.39
N PRO A 79 12.11 -6.67 15.25
CA PRO A 79 11.80 -8.09 15.31
C PRO A 79 11.27 -8.48 16.70
N VAL A 80 10.11 -9.13 16.73
CA VAL A 80 9.51 -9.71 17.94
C VAL A 80 9.28 -11.20 17.75
N VAL A 81 9.46 -11.97 18.82
CA VAL A 81 9.15 -13.40 18.81
C VAL A 81 7.75 -13.58 19.34
N VAL A 82 6.89 -14.19 18.53
CA VAL A 82 5.50 -14.51 18.89
C VAL A 82 5.32 -16.02 19.02
N GLU A 83 4.55 -16.45 20.01
CA GLU A 83 4.14 -17.84 20.14
C GLU A 83 2.98 -18.15 19.19
N THR A 84 3.10 -19.24 18.46
CA THR A 84 2.06 -19.73 17.55
C THR A 84 1.70 -21.17 17.91
N LYS A 85 0.62 -21.68 17.34
CA LYS A 85 0.21 -23.09 17.50
C LYS A 85 1.28 -24.09 17.01
N ASN A 86 2.21 -23.63 16.14
CA ASN A 86 3.25 -24.45 15.52
C ASN A 86 4.65 -24.16 16.08
N GLY A 87 4.76 -23.46 17.22
CA GLY A 87 6.01 -23.02 17.84
C GLY A 87 6.21 -21.51 17.77
N THR A 88 7.40 -21.04 18.09
CA THR A 88 7.74 -19.63 18.05
C THR A 88 8.04 -19.15 16.63
N LYS A 89 7.65 -17.93 16.30
CA LYS A 89 7.94 -17.27 15.02
C LYS A 89 8.46 -15.86 15.27
N GLU A 90 9.53 -15.47 14.57
CA GLU A 90 9.97 -14.08 14.51
C GLU A 90 9.11 -13.31 13.51
N VAL A 91 8.55 -12.18 13.92
CA VAL A 91 7.77 -11.25 13.11
C VAL A 91 8.44 -9.88 13.16
N SER A 92 8.56 -9.22 12.04
CA SER A 92 9.15 -7.90 11.91
C SER A 92 8.22 -6.98 11.14
N THR A 93 8.22 -5.69 11.46
CA THR A 93 7.46 -4.69 10.72
C THR A 93 8.18 -4.37 9.41
N PRO A 94 7.51 -4.49 8.25
CA PRO A 94 8.09 -4.08 6.98
C PRO A 94 8.05 -2.55 6.84
N TYR A 95 9.11 -2.00 6.29
CA TYR A 95 9.27 -0.60 5.88
C TYR A 95 9.67 -0.57 4.42
N THR A 96 8.80 -0.06 3.57
CA THR A 96 9.05 0.02 2.12
C THR A 96 9.75 1.32 1.78
N HIS A 97 10.87 1.22 1.08
CA HIS A 97 11.68 2.35 0.62
C HIS A 97 11.29 2.74 -0.79
N TYR A 98 11.10 4.03 -1.02
CA TYR A 98 10.77 4.59 -2.32
C TYR A 98 11.75 5.68 -2.71
N THR A 99 12.12 5.69 -3.98
CA THR A 99 12.72 6.88 -4.61
C THR A 99 11.59 7.80 -5.06
N ILE A 100 11.62 9.05 -4.63
CA ILE A 100 10.66 10.08 -4.99
C ILE A 100 11.35 11.29 -5.60
N ARG A 101 10.61 12.08 -6.39
CA ARG A 101 11.04 13.39 -6.88
C ARG A 101 10.09 14.46 -6.39
N VAL A 102 10.60 15.37 -5.58
CA VAL A 102 9.82 16.49 -5.04
C VAL A 102 9.47 17.47 -6.16
N ILE A 103 8.19 17.81 -6.26
CA ILE A 103 7.63 18.76 -7.23
C ILE A 103 7.43 20.12 -6.57
N LYS A 104 6.96 20.14 -5.31
CA LYS A 104 6.66 21.37 -4.58
C LYS A 104 6.75 21.17 -3.08
N ASN A 105 7.57 21.96 -2.41
CA ASN A 105 7.56 22.11 -0.96
C ASN A 105 6.42 23.05 -0.54
N ILE A 106 5.69 22.70 0.52
CA ILE A 106 4.63 23.50 1.15
C ILE A 106 5.06 23.84 2.58
N LYS A 107 5.56 22.86 3.34
CA LYS A 107 6.18 23.01 4.65
C LYS A 107 7.55 22.34 4.65
N GLY A 108 8.55 22.99 5.21
CA GLY A 108 9.94 22.54 5.18
C GLY A 108 10.54 22.63 3.79
N GLU A 109 11.81 22.28 3.68
CA GLU A 109 12.57 22.35 2.42
C GLU A 109 13.23 21.00 2.16
N LEU A 110 12.87 20.38 1.04
CA LEU A 110 13.49 19.18 0.50
C LEU A 110 14.04 19.47 -0.88
N PRO A 111 15.11 18.77 -1.31
CA PRO A 111 15.68 18.93 -2.64
C PRO A 111 14.63 18.66 -3.75
N THR A 112 14.53 19.54 -4.74
CA THR A 112 13.59 19.42 -5.88
C THR A 112 14.28 19.00 -7.17
N GLU A 113 15.60 19.22 -7.28
CA GLU A 113 16.38 18.97 -8.50
C GLU A 113 16.87 17.52 -8.61
N GLU A 114 16.69 16.73 -7.55
CA GLU A 114 17.19 15.37 -7.48
C GLU A 114 16.16 14.40 -6.90
N ASN A 115 16.42 13.11 -7.09
CA ASN A 115 15.65 12.07 -6.44
C ASN A 115 16.11 11.92 -4.98
N ILE A 116 15.14 11.74 -4.08
CA ILE A 116 15.39 11.49 -2.66
C ILE A 116 14.70 10.23 -2.19
N LEU A 117 15.10 9.71 -1.03
CA LEU A 117 14.49 8.54 -0.44
C LEU A 117 13.35 8.92 0.51
N LEU A 118 12.27 8.15 0.45
CA LEU A 118 11.15 8.18 1.39
C LEU A 118 10.90 6.76 1.90
N ILE A 119 10.75 6.61 3.20
CA ILE A 119 10.41 5.35 3.83
C ILE A 119 8.94 5.36 4.21
N LYS A 120 8.22 4.27 3.92
CA LYS A 120 6.84 4.07 4.35
C LYS A 120 6.75 2.86 5.26
N CYS A 121 6.16 3.04 6.45
CA CYS A 121 5.79 1.91 7.31
C CYS A 121 4.68 1.10 6.63
N GLY A 122 4.93 -0.18 6.46
CA GLY A 122 4.08 -1.11 5.73
C GLY A 122 4.79 -1.73 4.53
N GLY A 123 4.27 -2.87 4.07
CA GLY A 123 4.87 -3.63 2.97
C GLY A 123 4.60 -5.12 3.06
N ARG A 124 5.28 -5.90 2.22
CA ARG A 124 5.24 -7.36 2.29
C ARG A 124 6.16 -7.86 3.40
N SER A 125 5.62 -8.70 4.27
CA SER A 125 6.41 -9.44 5.26
C SER A 125 7.32 -10.48 4.61
N LYS A 126 8.26 -11.04 5.37
CA LYS A 126 9.18 -12.10 4.90
C LYS A 126 8.47 -13.33 4.35
N ASP A 127 7.25 -13.60 4.80
CA ASP A 127 6.39 -14.70 4.36
C ASP A 127 5.34 -14.29 3.31
N GLY A 128 5.46 -13.08 2.76
CA GLY A 128 4.67 -12.60 1.62
C GLY A 128 3.32 -11.97 1.97
N GLN A 129 2.94 -11.94 3.25
CA GLN A 129 1.72 -11.29 3.70
C GLN A 129 1.84 -9.76 3.60
N MET A 130 0.79 -9.07 3.17
CA MET A 130 0.75 -7.60 3.19
C MET A 130 0.47 -7.10 4.61
N ILE A 131 1.28 -6.17 5.09
CA ILE A 131 1.15 -5.52 6.41
C ILE A 131 1.02 -4.02 6.19
N LEU A 132 -0.10 -3.43 6.64
CA LEU A 132 -0.42 -2.01 6.48
C LEU A 132 -1.16 -1.49 7.72
N TYR A 133 -1.23 -0.18 7.89
CA TYR A 133 -2.25 0.40 8.77
C TYR A 133 -3.64 0.26 8.15
N GLU A 134 -4.68 0.25 8.98
CA GLU A 134 -6.05 0.27 8.50
C GLU A 134 -6.30 1.56 7.66
N ASN A 135 -6.96 1.42 6.53
CA ASN A 135 -7.21 2.50 5.56
C ASN A 135 -5.94 3.09 4.91
N ASP A 136 -4.81 2.40 5.00
CA ASP A 136 -3.57 2.79 4.33
C ASP A 136 -3.28 1.88 3.11
N GLN A 137 -2.39 2.33 2.24
CA GLN A 137 -1.97 1.59 1.04
C GLN A 137 -0.51 1.88 0.71
N LEU A 138 0.13 0.96 -0.01
CA LEU A 138 1.47 1.21 -0.56
C LEU A 138 1.40 2.28 -1.65
N LEU A 139 2.53 2.94 -1.86
CA LEU A 139 2.64 3.95 -2.92
C LEU A 139 2.74 3.26 -4.29
N VAL A 140 2.14 3.88 -5.28
CA VAL A 140 2.14 3.40 -6.67
C VAL A 140 3.20 4.16 -7.47
N GLU A 141 4.09 3.43 -8.15
CA GLU A 141 5.09 4.03 -9.03
C GLU A 141 4.44 4.91 -10.12
N ASN A 142 5.14 5.96 -10.49
CA ASN A 142 4.70 6.97 -11.46
C ASN A 142 3.49 7.81 -11.05
N SER A 143 2.94 7.62 -9.86
CA SER A 143 1.85 8.43 -9.31
C SER A 143 2.38 9.60 -8.48
N THR A 144 1.62 10.69 -8.47
CA THR A 144 1.91 11.90 -7.71
C THR A 144 1.07 11.94 -6.45
N TYR A 145 1.70 12.28 -5.33
CA TYR A 145 1.07 12.36 -4.01
C TYR A 145 1.37 13.68 -3.34
N ILE A 146 0.48 14.10 -2.43
CA ILE A 146 0.82 15.00 -1.33
C ILE A 146 1.26 14.13 -0.14
N PHE A 147 2.37 14.49 0.47
CA PHE A 147 2.97 13.77 1.59
C PHE A 147 3.07 14.66 2.83
N ALA A 148 2.80 14.07 3.98
CA ALA A 148 3.13 14.61 5.29
C ALA A 148 4.15 13.66 5.94
N ALA A 149 5.42 14.06 6.03
CA ALA A 149 6.52 13.21 6.48
C ALA A 149 7.23 13.76 7.71
N CYS A 150 7.67 12.86 8.58
CA CYS A 150 8.56 13.16 9.69
C CYS A 150 10.01 12.81 9.33
N VAL A 151 10.95 13.56 9.89
CA VAL A 151 12.37 13.23 9.81
C VAL A 151 12.76 12.38 11.01
N GLN A 152 13.44 11.27 10.74
CA GLN A 152 13.96 10.37 11.77
C GLN A 152 15.29 10.91 12.36
N PRO A 153 15.76 10.41 13.52
CA PRO A 153 17.04 10.83 14.11
C PRO A 153 18.25 10.67 13.17
N ASP A 154 18.21 9.70 12.27
CA ASP A 154 19.24 9.47 11.25
C ASP A 154 19.15 10.44 10.05
N GLY A 155 18.11 11.26 9.98
CA GLY A 155 17.84 12.22 8.92
C GLY A 155 17.00 11.68 7.78
N SER A 156 16.56 10.42 7.80
CA SER A 156 15.69 9.84 6.78
C SER A 156 14.25 10.36 6.90
N LEU A 157 13.53 10.40 5.76
CA LEU A 157 12.09 10.73 5.74
C LEU A 157 11.26 9.48 5.98
N LEU A 158 10.30 9.58 6.89
CA LEU A 158 9.37 8.51 7.21
C LEU A 158 7.90 8.98 7.14
N ILE A 159 7.06 8.17 6.53
CA ILE A 159 5.61 8.19 6.69
C ILE A 159 5.17 6.90 7.39
N SER A 160 4.55 7.04 8.58
CA SER A 160 4.16 5.91 9.44
C SER A 160 2.78 6.16 10.03
N GLY A 161 1.77 5.75 9.28
CA GLY A 161 0.35 5.90 9.63
C GLY A 161 -0.54 6.14 8.42
N PRO A 162 -1.86 6.05 8.61
CA PRO A 162 -2.83 6.37 7.57
C PRO A 162 -2.86 7.89 7.29
N ASN A 163 -3.38 8.29 6.14
CA ASN A 163 -3.60 9.70 5.74
C ASN A 163 -2.34 10.57 5.65
N LEU A 164 -1.14 9.98 5.66
CA LEU A 164 0.14 10.67 5.47
C LEU A 164 0.55 10.78 4.00
N SER A 165 -0.18 10.13 3.11
CA SER A 165 -0.02 10.22 1.66
C SER A 165 -1.39 10.18 0.99
N GLU A 166 -1.70 11.18 0.16
CA GLU A 166 -2.92 11.24 -0.63
C GLU A 166 -2.54 11.36 -2.10
N ILE A 167 -3.09 10.49 -2.96
CA ILE A 167 -2.84 10.52 -4.39
C ILE A 167 -3.47 11.76 -5.02
N ILE A 168 -2.73 12.44 -5.86
CA ILE A 168 -3.20 13.59 -6.64
C ILE A 168 -3.45 13.12 -8.06
N ASP A 169 -4.67 13.32 -8.55
CA ASP A 169 -4.99 13.09 -9.95
C ASP A 169 -4.12 14.03 -10.82
N GLU A 170 -3.32 13.46 -11.72
CA GLU A 170 -2.43 14.23 -12.60
C GLU A 170 -3.20 15.24 -13.49
N SER A 171 -4.48 14.98 -13.77
CA SER A 171 -5.35 15.94 -14.47
C SER A 171 -5.48 17.27 -13.71
N LYS A 172 -5.45 17.23 -12.38
CA LYS A 172 -5.47 18.40 -11.49
C LYS A 172 -4.18 19.20 -11.49
N LEU A 173 -3.12 18.67 -12.07
CA LEU A 173 -1.81 19.34 -12.20
C LEU A 173 -1.51 19.74 -13.65
N SER A 174 -2.37 19.39 -14.61
CA SER A 174 -2.10 19.54 -16.04
C SER A 174 -2.33 20.97 -16.57
N SER A 175 -3.33 21.71 -16.04
CA SER A 175 -3.54 23.13 -16.39
C SER A 175 -2.99 24.04 -15.30
N LYS A 176 -2.55 25.24 -15.69
CA LYS A 176 -1.97 26.21 -14.75
C LYS A 176 -2.99 26.62 -13.67
N GLU A 177 -4.23 26.90 -14.07
CA GLU A 177 -5.29 27.36 -13.16
C GLU A 177 -5.66 26.28 -12.13
N VAL A 178 -5.93 25.05 -12.58
CA VAL A 178 -6.29 23.94 -11.71
C VAL A 178 -5.12 23.55 -10.79
N LYS A 179 -3.88 23.66 -11.30
CA LYS A 179 -2.68 23.47 -10.48
C LYS A 179 -2.58 24.53 -9.37
N GLU A 180 -2.80 25.81 -9.67
CA GLU A 180 -2.77 26.89 -8.69
C GLU A 180 -3.88 26.73 -7.64
N GLU A 181 -5.08 26.33 -8.02
CA GLU A 181 -6.18 26.04 -7.11
C GLU A 181 -5.85 24.87 -6.18
N THR A 182 -5.37 23.76 -6.74
CA THR A 182 -4.97 22.56 -5.98
C THR A 182 -3.85 22.88 -4.98
N LEU A 183 -2.82 23.60 -5.40
CA LEU A 183 -1.73 24.02 -4.54
C LEU A 183 -2.22 25.01 -3.47
N GLY A 184 -3.11 25.93 -3.82
CA GLY A 184 -3.72 26.90 -2.90
C GLY A 184 -4.45 26.21 -1.75
N LYS A 185 -5.22 25.14 -2.04
CA LYS A 185 -5.87 24.31 -1.02
C LYS A 185 -4.85 23.77 0.01
N TYR A 186 -3.77 23.17 -0.44
CA TYR A 186 -2.78 22.58 0.46
C TYR A 186 -2.00 23.64 1.26
N VAL A 187 -1.68 24.78 0.64
CA VAL A 187 -1.05 25.91 1.33
C VAL A 187 -1.98 26.47 2.42
N GLU A 188 -3.26 26.57 2.13
CA GLU A 188 -4.23 27.06 3.12
C GLU A 188 -4.41 26.08 4.30
N MET A 189 -4.38 24.79 4.03
CA MET A 189 -4.39 23.78 5.10
C MET A 189 -3.14 23.90 5.99
N TYR A 190 -1.96 24.14 5.41
CA TYR A 190 -0.72 24.36 6.15
C TYR A 190 -0.79 25.62 7.03
N LYS A 191 -1.34 26.74 6.54
CA LYS A 191 -1.51 27.95 7.34
C LYS A 191 -2.37 27.75 8.60
N GLN A 192 -3.21 26.72 8.58
CA GLN A 192 -4.13 26.37 9.67
C GLN A 192 -3.62 25.18 10.48
N GLU A 193 -2.33 24.81 10.37
CA GLU A 193 -1.76 23.68 11.11
C GLU A 193 -1.90 23.84 12.62
N VAL A 194 -2.12 22.73 13.32
CA VAL A 194 -2.04 22.65 14.78
C VAL A 194 -0.58 22.41 15.17
N LYS A 195 0.06 23.38 15.79
CA LYS A 195 1.47 23.29 16.18
C LYS A 195 1.65 22.33 17.35
N TYR A 196 2.66 21.46 17.23
CA TYR A 196 3.07 20.52 18.26
C TYR A 196 4.48 20.84 18.74
N ASP A 197 4.66 20.91 20.07
CA ASP A 197 5.97 20.98 20.71
C ASP A 197 6.53 19.55 20.81
N ARG A 198 7.36 19.18 19.85
CA ARG A 198 8.06 17.89 19.81
C ARG A 198 9.47 18.06 19.28
N GLU A 199 10.34 17.11 19.59
CA GLU A 199 11.65 17.04 18.97
C GLU A 199 11.53 16.87 17.45
N ARG A 200 12.32 17.62 16.71
CA ARG A 200 12.36 17.60 15.26
C ARG A 200 13.79 17.41 14.80
N PHE A 201 13.95 16.66 13.73
CA PHE A 201 15.26 16.38 13.15
C PHE A 201 15.36 17.04 11.77
N GLU A 202 16.61 17.25 11.31
CA GLU A 202 16.87 17.77 9.99
C GLU A 202 17.01 16.64 8.97
N TYR A 203 16.42 16.81 7.80
CA TYR A 203 16.60 15.89 6.68
C TYR A 203 18.08 15.81 6.29
N LYS A 204 18.59 14.60 6.15
CA LYS A 204 19.93 14.30 5.66
C LYS A 204 19.87 13.41 4.43
N LYS A 205 20.70 13.74 3.46
CA LYS A 205 20.82 12.98 2.22
C LYS A 205 21.58 11.67 2.41
#